data_b5889230b031c47d5ae15a5b400c6d51
#
_entry.id   b5889230b031c47d5ae15a5b400c6d51
#
_cell.length_a   1.000
_cell.length_b   1.000
_cell.length_c   1.000
_cell.angle_alpha   90.00
_cell.angle_beta   90.00
_cell.angle_gamma   90.00
#
_symmetry.space_group_name_H-M   'P 1'
#
loop_
_entity.id
_entity.type
_entity.pdbx_description
1 polymer ?
#
loop_
_entity_poly.entity_id
_entity_poly.type
_entity_poly.pdbx_seq_one_letter_code
_entity_poly.pdbx_strand_id
1 'polypeptide(L)'
;ADLPLRVKLFESMTAPAACTFSPAELEAETERLFKALMNVDCTPGKSWDYEACRRFAPLTLEINRLKKEKDAVILTHSYVEPEIVYGVGDFKGDSYFLSLMAREAKAKMIVFAGVVFMAETAKILSPDATVVVPDRGSGCSLADSLTGDQLRKLKASYPDAAVVCYINSTADVKAESDVCVTSGNVYDIVAALPQKRILFVPDRLMGDNIRNELKRREAEK
;
A
#
# COMPACT_ATOMS: atom_id res chain seq x y z
N ALA A 1 -18.82 -16.43 1.68
CA ALA A 1 -17.92 -17.12 0.79
C ALA A 1 -16.51 -16.75 1.21
N ASP A 2 -15.78 -17.70 1.81
CA ASP A 2 -14.40 -17.54 2.22
C ASP A 2 -13.53 -17.31 1.00
N LEU A 3 -13.18 -16.06 0.71
CA LEU A 3 -12.05 -15.74 -0.14
C LEU A 3 -10.78 -16.08 0.68
N PRO A 4 -10.00 -17.10 0.31
CA PRO A 4 -8.74 -17.35 0.99
C PRO A 4 -7.75 -16.25 0.58
N LEU A 5 -7.70 -15.19 1.33
CA LEU A 5 -6.59 -14.25 1.33
C LEU A 5 -5.33 -14.99 1.84
N ARG A 6 -4.80 -15.89 1.01
CA ARG A 6 -3.49 -16.49 1.25
C ARG A 6 -2.42 -15.47 0.90
N VAL A 7 -2.12 -14.59 1.84
CA VAL A 7 -0.80 -13.96 1.88
C VAL A 7 0.18 -15.09 2.22
N LYS A 8 0.91 -15.59 1.21
CA LYS A 8 1.93 -16.61 1.44
C LYS A 8 3.01 -16.02 2.33
N LEU A 9 3.19 -16.61 3.50
CA LEU A 9 4.34 -16.39 4.35
C LEU A 9 5.59 -16.94 3.67
N PHE A 10 6.64 -16.18 3.71
CA PHE A 10 7.99 -16.70 3.62
C PHE A 10 8.35 -17.30 4.99
N GLU A 11 8.02 -18.58 5.21
CA GLU A 11 8.70 -19.37 6.22
C GLU A 11 10.15 -19.47 5.77
N SER A 12 11.08 -19.10 6.66
CA SER A 12 12.55 -19.12 6.55
C SER A 12 13.06 -19.72 5.23
N MET A 13 13.15 -18.90 4.20
CA MET A 13 13.93 -19.26 3.03
C MET A 13 15.39 -19.17 3.45
N THR A 14 16.12 -20.28 3.42
CA THR A 14 17.57 -20.24 3.30
C THR A 14 17.89 -19.23 2.20
N ALA A 15 18.71 -18.23 2.52
CA ALA A 15 19.12 -17.22 1.55
C ALA A 15 19.54 -17.96 0.25
N PRO A 16 19.00 -17.58 -0.92
CA PRO A 16 19.43 -18.18 -2.17
C PRO A 16 20.95 -18.04 -2.26
N ALA A 17 21.62 -19.03 -2.81
CA ALA A 17 23.05 -18.97 -3.03
C ALA A 17 23.36 -17.61 -3.69
N ALA A 18 24.20 -16.81 -3.03
CA ALA A 18 24.47 -15.44 -3.45
C ALA A 18 24.91 -15.45 -4.91
N CYS A 19 24.14 -14.82 -5.79
CA CYS A 19 24.58 -14.59 -7.16
C CYS A 19 25.83 -13.74 -7.09
N THR A 20 26.92 -14.22 -7.69
CA THR A 20 28.15 -13.45 -7.82
C THR A 20 28.02 -12.51 -9.00
N PHE A 21 27.80 -11.23 -8.70
CA PHE A 21 27.82 -10.17 -9.71
C PHE A 21 29.30 -9.80 -10.01
N SER A 22 29.56 -9.45 -11.24
CA SER A 22 30.90 -8.96 -11.63
C SER A 22 31.18 -7.59 -11.00
N PRO A 23 32.44 -7.21 -10.79
CA PRO A 23 32.78 -5.87 -10.31
C PRO A 23 32.20 -4.75 -11.16
N ALA A 24 32.08 -4.94 -12.48
CA ALA A 24 31.49 -3.96 -13.39
C ALA A 24 29.97 -3.78 -13.18
N GLU A 25 29.24 -4.88 -12.92
CA GLU A 25 27.80 -4.80 -12.59
C GLU A 25 27.58 -4.11 -11.26
N LEU A 26 28.39 -4.42 -10.24
CA LEU A 26 28.31 -3.78 -8.93
C LEU A 26 28.61 -2.28 -9.02
N GLU A 27 29.61 -1.89 -9.80
CA GLU A 27 29.96 -0.49 -10.01
C GLU A 27 28.86 0.28 -10.74
N ALA A 28 28.34 -0.28 -11.82
CA ALA A 28 27.23 0.32 -12.58
C ALA A 28 25.98 0.50 -11.72
N GLU A 29 25.65 -0.48 -10.91
CA GLU A 29 24.49 -0.39 -9.99
C GLU A 29 24.74 0.62 -8.87
N THR A 30 25.96 0.69 -8.34
CA THR A 30 26.35 1.70 -7.35
C THR A 30 26.16 3.10 -7.91
N GLU A 31 26.64 3.37 -9.12
CA GLU A 31 26.42 4.66 -9.80
C GLU A 31 24.94 4.97 -10.01
N ARG A 32 24.15 3.98 -10.43
CA ARG A 32 22.71 4.13 -10.62
C ARG A 32 22.04 4.55 -9.32
N LEU A 33 22.31 3.84 -8.22
CA LEU A 33 21.78 4.14 -6.90
C LEU A 33 22.20 5.52 -6.41
N PHE A 34 23.48 5.85 -6.56
CA PHE A 34 24.01 7.14 -6.13
C PHE A 34 23.32 8.30 -6.88
N LYS A 35 23.20 8.22 -8.20
CA LYS A 35 22.46 9.22 -9.00
C LYS A 35 21.00 9.35 -8.58
N ALA A 36 20.35 8.26 -8.21
CA ALA A 36 18.95 8.25 -7.79
C ALA A 36 18.72 8.81 -6.38
N LEU A 37 19.70 8.66 -5.49
CA LEU A 37 19.57 8.93 -4.05
C LEU A 37 20.29 10.19 -3.57
N MET A 38 21.30 10.67 -4.29
CA MET A 38 22.18 11.77 -3.84
C MET A 38 21.45 13.07 -3.45
N ASN A 39 20.26 13.31 -4.01
CA ASN A 39 19.44 14.50 -3.73
C ASN A 39 18.17 14.16 -2.93
N VAL A 40 18.05 12.94 -2.40
CA VAL A 40 16.91 12.53 -1.61
C VAL A 40 17.18 12.82 -0.14
N ASP A 41 16.25 13.50 0.53
CA ASP A 41 16.34 13.75 1.95
C ASP A 41 16.43 12.44 2.73
N CYS A 42 17.37 12.38 3.66
CA CYS A 42 17.60 11.22 4.50
C CYS A 42 17.05 11.43 5.90
N THR A 43 16.72 10.33 6.57
CA THR A 43 16.55 10.33 8.02
C THR A 43 17.82 10.87 8.68
N PRO A 44 17.72 11.73 9.72
CA PRO A 44 18.89 12.25 10.42
C PRO A 44 19.87 11.12 10.80
N GLY A 45 21.13 11.28 10.41
CA GLY A 45 22.19 10.29 10.63
C GLY A 45 22.39 9.26 9.51
N LYS A 46 21.59 9.29 8.45
CA LYS A 46 21.85 8.55 7.19
C LYS A 46 22.47 9.52 6.15
N SER A 47 23.27 8.98 5.26
CA SER A 47 23.75 9.66 4.05
C SER A 47 23.68 8.70 2.86
N TRP A 48 23.40 9.26 1.69
CA TRP A 48 23.40 8.51 0.43
C TRP A 48 24.71 8.79 -0.31
N ASP A 49 25.86 8.64 0.39
CA ASP A 49 27.16 8.70 -0.25
C ASP A 49 27.39 7.45 -1.12
N TYR A 50 28.45 7.50 -1.91
CA TYR A 50 28.77 6.44 -2.86
C TYR A 50 29.03 5.10 -2.17
N GLU A 51 29.64 5.09 -0.99
CA GLU A 51 29.92 3.88 -0.22
C GLU A 51 28.65 3.26 0.38
N ALA A 52 27.70 4.09 0.81
CA ALA A 52 26.38 3.61 1.23
C ALA A 52 25.66 2.91 0.06
N CYS A 53 25.65 3.54 -1.12
CA CYS A 53 25.05 2.94 -2.32
C CYS A 53 25.72 1.63 -2.73
N ARG A 54 27.06 1.56 -2.60
CA ARG A 54 27.84 0.35 -2.87
C ARG A 54 27.46 -0.83 -1.98
N ARG A 55 27.10 -0.58 -0.73
CA ARG A 55 26.61 -1.63 0.18
C ARG A 55 25.27 -2.21 -0.24
N PHE A 56 24.39 -1.40 -0.84
CA PHE A 56 23.08 -1.86 -1.31
C PHE A 56 23.10 -2.48 -2.71
N ALA A 57 24.07 -2.16 -3.54
CA ALA A 57 24.15 -2.60 -4.93
C ALA A 57 23.96 -4.11 -5.13
N PRO A 58 24.59 -5.02 -4.35
CA PRO A 58 24.37 -6.45 -4.51
C PRO A 58 22.92 -6.87 -4.24
N LEU A 59 22.26 -6.25 -3.25
CA LEU A 59 20.88 -6.56 -2.88
C LEU A 59 19.90 -6.08 -3.95
N THR A 60 20.08 -4.86 -4.45
CA THR A 60 19.18 -4.30 -5.48
C THR A 60 19.33 -5.05 -6.80
N LEU A 61 20.54 -5.46 -7.19
CA LEU A 61 20.78 -6.31 -8.35
C LEU A 61 20.05 -7.66 -8.22
N GLU A 62 20.17 -8.32 -7.07
CA GLU A 62 19.53 -9.60 -6.84
C GLU A 62 18.01 -9.49 -6.85
N ILE A 63 17.44 -8.48 -6.17
CA ILE A 63 16.00 -8.23 -6.18
C ILE A 63 15.51 -7.95 -7.61
N ASN A 64 16.21 -7.12 -8.38
CA ASN A 64 15.83 -6.81 -9.75
C ASN A 64 15.98 -8.02 -10.69
N ARG A 65 16.92 -8.93 -10.44
CA ARG A 65 17.02 -10.22 -11.12
C ARG A 65 15.81 -11.10 -10.81
N LEU A 66 15.49 -11.27 -9.53
CA LEU A 66 14.35 -12.07 -9.07
C LEU A 66 13.00 -11.50 -9.57
N LYS A 67 12.84 -10.18 -9.66
CA LYS A 67 11.67 -9.55 -10.27
C LYS A 67 11.42 -10.06 -11.68
N LYS A 68 12.45 -10.08 -12.51
CA LYS A 68 12.36 -10.56 -13.90
C LYS A 68 12.06 -12.05 -13.97
N GLU A 69 12.73 -12.85 -13.16
CA GLU A 69 12.55 -14.30 -13.11
C GLU A 69 11.11 -14.68 -12.70
N LYS A 70 10.54 -13.97 -11.74
CA LYS A 70 9.23 -14.28 -11.18
C LYS A 70 8.06 -13.57 -11.85
N ASP A 71 8.32 -12.79 -12.90
CA ASP A 71 7.32 -11.91 -13.50
C ASP A 71 6.62 -11.06 -12.42
N ALA A 72 7.45 -10.40 -11.61
CA ALA A 72 7.02 -9.65 -10.43
C ALA A 72 7.18 -8.14 -10.63
N VAL A 73 6.25 -7.39 -10.03
CA VAL A 73 6.31 -5.92 -9.90
C VAL A 73 6.38 -5.54 -8.42
N ILE A 74 7.19 -4.53 -8.10
CA ILE A 74 7.30 -3.99 -6.74
C ILE A 74 6.59 -2.63 -6.69
N LEU A 75 5.53 -2.55 -5.89
CA LEU A 75 4.82 -1.33 -5.58
C LEU A 75 5.35 -0.76 -4.26
N THR A 76 5.85 0.47 -4.26
CA THR A 76 6.47 1.09 -3.09
C THR A 76 5.67 2.31 -2.64
N HIS A 77 5.23 2.31 -1.39
CA HIS A 77 4.60 3.50 -0.82
C HIS A 77 5.65 4.59 -0.58
N SER A 78 5.27 5.85 -0.76
CA SER A 78 6.18 7.01 -0.71
C SER A 78 6.86 7.24 0.66
N TYR A 79 6.38 6.64 1.74
CA TYR A 79 7.01 6.72 3.06
C TYR A 79 8.03 5.60 3.34
N VAL A 80 8.17 4.62 2.43
CA VAL A 80 9.15 3.54 2.58
C VAL A 80 10.56 4.10 2.37
N GLU A 81 11.55 3.47 2.97
CA GLU A 81 12.96 3.89 2.89
C GLU A 81 13.40 4.12 1.44
N PRO A 82 14.09 5.24 1.16
CA PRO A 82 14.45 5.64 -0.20
C PRO A 82 15.22 4.58 -1.00
N GLU A 83 16.08 3.80 -0.36
CA GLU A 83 16.80 2.72 -1.04
C GLU A 83 15.89 1.62 -1.58
N ILE A 84 14.71 1.42 -0.99
CA ILE A 84 13.71 0.49 -1.50
C ILE A 84 12.94 1.17 -2.64
N VAL A 85 12.50 2.42 -2.42
CA VAL A 85 11.70 3.18 -3.39
C VAL A 85 12.45 3.37 -4.70
N TYR A 86 13.71 3.79 -4.63
CA TYR A 86 14.53 4.11 -5.80
C TYR A 86 15.44 2.96 -6.24
N GLY A 87 15.70 2.00 -5.35
CA GLY A 87 16.56 0.85 -5.64
C GLY A 87 15.83 -0.24 -6.42
N VAL A 88 14.61 -0.59 -6.01
CA VAL A 88 13.91 -1.77 -6.53
C VAL A 88 12.44 -1.53 -6.90
N GLY A 89 11.84 -0.41 -6.47
CA GLY A 89 10.44 -0.08 -6.77
C GLY A 89 10.19 0.18 -8.25
N ASP A 90 9.13 -0.39 -8.81
CA ASP A 90 8.68 -0.12 -10.18
C ASP A 90 7.70 1.05 -10.21
N PHE A 91 6.82 1.13 -9.22
CA PHE A 91 5.89 2.24 -9.03
C PHE A 91 5.98 2.77 -7.61
N LYS A 92 5.93 4.09 -7.48
CA LYS A 92 5.96 4.79 -6.19
C LYS A 92 4.81 5.78 -6.09
N GLY A 93 4.17 5.84 -4.94
CA GLY A 93 3.05 6.77 -4.75
C GLY A 93 2.30 6.55 -3.45
N ASP A 94 1.11 7.11 -3.40
CA ASP A 94 0.16 6.92 -2.32
C ASP A 94 -0.67 5.62 -2.50
N SER A 95 -1.50 5.33 -1.50
CA SER A 95 -2.33 4.11 -1.49
C SER A 95 -3.28 4.01 -2.69
N TYR A 96 -3.83 5.15 -3.15
CA TYR A 96 -4.76 5.16 -4.28
C TYR A 96 -4.04 4.87 -5.60
N PHE A 97 -2.96 5.61 -5.87
CA PHE A 97 -2.15 5.43 -7.09
C PHE A 97 -1.62 4.00 -7.18
N LEU A 98 -1.07 3.46 -6.08
CA LEU A 98 -0.54 2.10 -6.07
C LEU A 98 -1.62 1.03 -6.26
N SER A 99 -2.84 1.29 -5.79
CA SER A 99 -3.98 0.41 -6.03
C SER A 99 -4.35 0.34 -7.52
N LEU A 100 -4.29 1.49 -8.22
CA LEU A 100 -4.48 1.53 -9.67
C LEU A 100 -3.37 0.78 -10.40
N MET A 101 -2.11 1.00 -10.01
CA MET A 101 -0.97 0.32 -10.61
C MET A 101 -1.01 -1.20 -10.37
N ALA A 102 -1.46 -1.65 -9.21
CA ALA A 102 -1.68 -3.07 -8.95
C ALA A 102 -2.64 -3.69 -9.99
N ARG A 103 -3.76 -3.01 -10.26
CA ARG A 103 -4.74 -3.46 -11.26
C ARG A 103 -4.19 -3.48 -12.69
N GLU A 104 -3.35 -2.51 -13.04
CA GLU A 104 -2.85 -2.31 -14.40
C GLU A 104 -1.59 -3.14 -14.72
N ALA A 105 -0.83 -3.52 -13.71
CA ALA A 105 0.48 -4.15 -13.84
C ALA A 105 0.47 -5.50 -14.58
N LYS A 106 -0.66 -6.24 -14.57
CA LYS A 106 -0.83 -7.56 -15.19
C LYS A 106 0.29 -8.58 -14.87
N ALA A 107 1.05 -8.32 -13.79
CA ALA A 107 2.12 -9.18 -13.34
C ALA A 107 1.59 -10.41 -12.60
N LYS A 108 2.33 -11.53 -12.66
CA LYS A 108 1.96 -12.74 -11.91
C LYS A 108 2.14 -12.56 -10.41
N MET A 109 3.08 -11.71 -10.02
CA MET A 109 3.38 -11.42 -8.62
C MET A 109 3.46 -9.92 -8.39
N ILE A 110 2.85 -9.47 -7.29
CA ILE A 110 2.95 -8.10 -6.79
C ILE A 110 3.61 -8.15 -5.43
N VAL A 111 4.77 -7.53 -5.29
CA VAL A 111 5.41 -7.30 -3.99
C VAL A 111 5.02 -5.91 -3.53
N PHE A 112 4.28 -5.82 -2.43
CA PHE A 112 3.85 -4.54 -1.90
C PHE A 112 4.77 -4.08 -0.77
N ALA A 113 5.67 -3.14 -1.04
CA ALA A 113 6.50 -2.49 -0.05
C ALA A 113 5.72 -1.33 0.59
N GLY A 114 5.02 -1.66 1.68
CA GLY A 114 4.13 -0.79 2.41
C GLY A 114 3.45 -1.58 3.53
N VAL A 115 2.28 -1.11 3.98
CA VAL A 115 1.53 -1.76 5.06
C VAL A 115 0.53 -2.79 4.52
N VAL A 116 0.15 -3.75 5.37
CA VAL A 116 -0.65 -4.93 5.02
C VAL A 116 -1.97 -4.56 4.33
N PHE A 117 -2.74 -3.59 4.84
CA PHE A 117 -4.04 -3.23 4.24
C PHE A 117 -3.93 -2.73 2.78
N MET A 118 -2.77 -2.18 2.39
CA MET A 118 -2.51 -1.78 0.99
C MET A 118 -2.30 -3.00 0.09
N ALA A 119 -1.57 -3.99 0.59
CA ALA A 119 -1.41 -5.26 -0.11
C ALA A 119 -2.74 -6.02 -0.24
N GLU A 120 -3.59 -5.97 0.79
CA GLU A 120 -4.95 -6.50 0.73
C GLU A 120 -5.78 -5.79 -0.36
N THR A 121 -5.69 -4.46 -0.44
CA THR A 121 -6.34 -3.69 -1.51
C THR A 121 -5.82 -4.08 -2.88
N ALA A 122 -4.50 -4.23 -3.03
CA ALA A 122 -3.89 -4.71 -4.27
C ALA A 122 -4.40 -6.10 -4.64
N LYS A 123 -4.56 -7.01 -3.66
CA LYS A 123 -5.11 -8.36 -3.89
C LYS A 123 -6.57 -8.34 -4.31
N ILE A 124 -7.38 -7.46 -3.73
CA ILE A 124 -8.80 -7.28 -4.13
C ILE A 124 -8.89 -6.82 -5.60
N LEU A 125 -8.02 -5.90 -6.01
CA LEU A 125 -8.03 -5.33 -7.37
C LEU A 125 -7.33 -6.21 -8.40
N SER A 126 -6.48 -7.13 -7.97
CA SER A 126 -5.73 -8.09 -8.80
C SER A 126 -5.88 -9.51 -8.26
N PRO A 127 -7.08 -10.09 -8.36
CA PRO A 127 -7.40 -11.36 -7.71
C PRO A 127 -6.56 -12.54 -8.24
N ASP A 128 -6.10 -12.48 -9.48
CA ASP A 128 -5.29 -13.54 -10.10
C ASP A 128 -3.80 -13.44 -9.75
N ALA A 129 -3.32 -12.27 -9.33
CA ALA A 129 -1.92 -12.09 -8.95
C ALA A 129 -1.62 -12.67 -7.57
N THR A 130 -0.41 -13.18 -7.38
CA THR A 130 0.14 -13.46 -6.05
C THR A 130 0.61 -12.15 -5.43
N VAL A 131 -0.05 -11.69 -4.37
CA VAL A 131 0.38 -10.47 -3.65
C VAL A 131 1.10 -10.85 -2.37
N VAL A 132 2.26 -10.28 -2.16
CA VAL A 132 3.12 -10.51 -0.98
C VAL A 132 3.55 -9.19 -0.34
N VAL A 133 3.76 -9.22 0.96
CA VAL A 133 4.38 -8.13 1.73
C VAL A 133 5.70 -8.63 2.31
N PRO A 134 6.75 -7.81 2.37
CA PRO A 134 8.03 -8.19 2.96
C PRO A 134 7.95 -8.50 4.44
N ASP A 135 7.09 -7.80 5.18
CA ASP A 135 6.89 -7.97 6.61
C ASP A 135 5.41 -7.93 6.97
N ARG A 136 4.94 -8.99 7.68
CA ARG A 136 3.57 -9.06 8.21
C ARG A 136 3.32 -8.12 9.38
N GLY A 137 4.35 -7.72 10.09
CA GLY A 137 4.28 -6.75 11.16
C GLY A 137 4.04 -5.31 10.68
N SER A 138 4.08 -5.07 9.37
CA SER A 138 3.79 -3.77 8.76
C SER A 138 2.29 -3.44 8.86
N GLY A 139 1.78 -3.22 10.08
CA GLY A 139 0.41 -2.83 10.37
C GLY A 139 0.16 -1.33 10.26
N CYS A 140 -1.09 -0.95 10.43
CA CYS A 140 -1.53 0.45 10.52
C CYS A 140 -2.53 0.57 11.65
N SER A 141 -2.18 1.32 12.70
CA SER A 141 -3.03 1.47 13.90
C SER A 141 -4.44 1.98 13.58
N LEU A 142 -4.60 2.79 12.54
CA LEU A 142 -5.91 3.24 12.07
C LEU A 142 -6.67 2.09 11.40
N ALA A 143 -6.04 1.38 10.47
CA ALA A 143 -6.67 0.25 9.78
C ALA A 143 -7.06 -0.87 10.74
N ASP A 144 -6.21 -1.14 11.73
CA ASP A 144 -6.36 -2.21 12.71
C ASP A 144 -7.31 -1.84 13.88
N SER A 145 -7.81 -0.59 13.91
CA SER A 145 -8.70 -0.09 14.97
C SER A 145 -10.12 -0.63 14.91
N LEU A 146 -10.54 -1.22 13.79
CA LEU A 146 -11.87 -1.77 13.54
C LEU A 146 -11.74 -3.09 12.79
N THR A 147 -12.56 -4.08 13.18
CA THR A 147 -12.68 -5.37 12.47
C THR A 147 -13.99 -5.45 11.69
N GLY A 148 -14.05 -6.32 10.67
CA GLY A 148 -15.29 -6.57 9.93
C GLY A 148 -16.44 -7.04 10.81
N ASP A 149 -16.16 -7.89 11.82
CA ASP A 149 -17.19 -8.35 12.77
C ASP A 149 -17.74 -7.21 13.64
N GLN A 150 -16.89 -6.28 14.08
CA GLN A 150 -17.34 -5.08 14.80
C GLN A 150 -18.19 -4.18 13.91
N LEU A 151 -17.77 -3.99 12.65
CA LEU A 151 -18.54 -3.20 11.68
C LEU A 151 -19.88 -3.85 11.36
N ARG A 152 -19.94 -5.16 11.20
CA ARG A 152 -21.20 -5.92 10.97
C ARG A 152 -22.21 -5.72 12.12
N LYS A 153 -21.74 -5.77 13.37
CA LYS A 153 -22.57 -5.48 14.54
C LYS A 153 -23.07 -4.03 14.56
N LEU A 154 -22.19 -3.09 14.18
CA LEU A 154 -22.55 -1.68 14.12
C LEU A 154 -23.59 -1.40 13.02
N LYS A 155 -23.43 -1.99 11.82
CA LYS A 155 -24.41 -1.91 10.72
C LYS A 155 -25.81 -2.36 11.14
N ALA A 156 -25.91 -3.42 11.93
CA ALA A 156 -27.20 -3.92 12.39
C ALA A 156 -28.01 -2.90 13.21
N SER A 157 -27.32 -1.96 13.87
CA SER A 157 -27.95 -0.84 14.59
C SER A 157 -28.37 0.34 13.69
N TYR A 158 -27.90 0.35 12.45
CA TYR A 158 -28.16 1.44 11.49
C TYR A 158 -28.47 0.88 10.08
N PRO A 159 -29.56 0.13 9.92
CA PRO A 159 -29.85 -0.61 8.68
C PRO A 159 -30.13 0.27 7.46
N ASP A 160 -30.44 1.55 7.68
CA ASP A 160 -30.70 2.58 6.66
C ASP A 160 -29.45 3.42 6.31
N ALA A 161 -28.30 3.17 6.96
CA ALA A 161 -27.09 3.92 6.71
C ALA A 161 -26.24 3.29 5.59
N ALA A 162 -25.66 4.14 4.74
CA ALA A 162 -24.57 3.70 3.90
C ALA A 162 -23.25 3.64 4.69
N VAL A 163 -22.53 2.56 4.55
CA VAL A 163 -21.21 2.38 5.18
C VAL A 163 -20.13 2.83 4.22
N VAL A 164 -19.44 3.89 4.58
CA VAL A 164 -18.30 4.45 3.85
C VAL A 164 -17.04 4.16 4.61
N CYS A 165 -16.14 3.36 4.05
CA CYS A 165 -14.85 3.12 4.69
C CYS A 165 -13.72 3.92 4.05
N TYR A 166 -12.85 4.45 4.89
CA TYR A 166 -11.60 5.03 4.45
C TYR A 166 -10.66 3.93 3.97
N ILE A 167 -9.86 4.21 2.94
CA ILE A 167 -8.95 3.22 2.32
C ILE A 167 -7.99 2.56 3.33
N ASN A 168 -7.63 3.28 4.41
CA ASN A 168 -6.87 2.73 5.53
C ASN A 168 -7.78 1.85 6.41
N SER A 169 -8.25 0.77 5.84
CA SER A 169 -9.08 -0.26 6.46
C SER A 169 -8.63 -1.63 5.97
N THR A 170 -8.80 -2.64 6.78
CA THR A 170 -8.52 -4.05 6.44
C THR A 170 -9.53 -4.59 5.42
N ALA A 171 -9.21 -5.70 4.78
CA ALA A 171 -10.06 -6.29 3.75
C ALA A 171 -11.43 -6.73 4.29
N ASP A 172 -11.51 -7.21 5.53
CA ASP A 172 -12.76 -7.61 6.18
C ASP A 172 -13.68 -6.41 6.45
N VAL A 173 -13.13 -5.26 6.84
CA VAL A 173 -13.86 -3.99 6.97
C VAL A 173 -14.38 -3.52 5.61
N LYS A 174 -13.55 -3.59 4.56
CA LYS A 174 -13.96 -3.26 3.20
C LYS A 174 -15.09 -4.15 2.69
N ALA A 175 -15.06 -5.44 3.01
CA ALA A 175 -16.09 -6.40 2.64
C ALA A 175 -17.48 -6.10 3.26
N GLU A 176 -17.51 -5.44 4.42
CA GLU A 176 -18.73 -5.01 5.09
C GLU A 176 -19.19 -3.60 4.69
N SER A 177 -18.41 -2.90 3.85
CA SER A 177 -18.67 -1.51 3.47
C SER A 177 -19.33 -1.42 2.10
N ASP A 178 -20.15 -0.36 1.89
CA ASP A 178 -20.83 -0.12 0.61
C ASP A 178 -19.89 0.61 -0.37
N VAL A 179 -18.98 1.45 0.14
CA VAL A 179 -18.01 2.18 -0.66
C VAL A 179 -16.71 2.42 0.11
N CYS A 180 -15.59 2.36 -0.61
CA CYS A 180 -14.27 2.69 -0.09
C CYS A 180 -13.79 4.02 -0.70
N VAL A 181 -13.29 4.93 0.14
CA VAL A 181 -12.90 6.29 -0.26
C VAL A 181 -11.48 6.64 0.19
N THR A 182 -10.93 7.67 -0.44
CA THR A 182 -9.67 8.30 -0.05
C THR A 182 -9.91 9.74 0.42
N SER A 183 -8.90 10.37 1.01
CA SER A 183 -8.96 11.81 1.37
C SER A 183 -9.25 12.71 0.17
N GLY A 184 -8.83 12.31 -1.04
CA GLY A 184 -9.00 13.10 -2.27
C GLY A 184 -10.42 13.05 -2.87
N ASN A 185 -11.23 12.03 -2.54
CA ASN A 185 -12.53 11.83 -3.20
C ASN A 185 -13.72 11.69 -2.23
N VAL A 186 -13.48 11.66 -0.93
CA VAL A 186 -14.52 11.36 0.08
C VAL A 186 -15.67 12.33 0.06
N TYR A 187 -15.40 13.62 -0.08
CA TYR A 187 -16.45 14.66 0.00
C TYR A 187 -17.45 14.56 -1.14
N ASP A 188 -16.97 14.30 -2.35
CA ASP A 188 -17.82 14.23 -3.54
C ASP A 188 -18.59 12.90 -3.56
N ILE A 189 -17.95 11.81 -3.18
CA ILE A 189 -18.60 10.49 -3.09
C ILE A 189 -19.69 10.53 -2.03
N VAL A 190 -19.42 11.03 -0.82
CA VAL A 190 -20.42 11.09 0.26
C VAL A 190 -21.57 12.01 -0.10
N ALA A 191 -21.29 13.15 -0.76
CA ALA A 191 -22.35 14.08 -1.22
C ALA A 191 -23.26 13.46 -2.31
N ALA A 192 -22.77 12.48 -3.06
CA ALA A 192 -23.52 11.81 -4.12
C ALA A 192 -24.33 10.59 -3.65
N LEU A 193 -24.13 10.13 -2.40
CA LEU A 193 -24.84 8.96 -1.88
C LEU A 193 -26.33 9.30 -1.66
N PRO A 194 -27.26 8.40 -2.03
CA PRO A 194 -28.69 8.63 -1.85
C PRO A 194 -29.14 8.49 -0.39
N GLN A 195 -28.36 7.81 0.45
CA GLN A 195 -28.67 7.59 1.86
C GLN A 195 -28.51 8.88 2.67
N LYS A 196 -29.49 9.20 3.49
CA LYS A 196 -29.45 10.37 4.39
C LYS A 196 -28.53 10.14 5.61
N ARG A 197 -28.24 8.89 5.93
CA ARG A 197 -27.37 8.52 7.04
C ARG A 197 -26.12 7.83 6.50
N ILE A 198 -24.98 8.31 6.96
CA ILE A 198 -23.67 7.77 6.59
C ILE A 198 -22.96 7.26 7.85
N LEU A 199 -22.50 6.04 7.80
CA LEU A 199 -21.61 5.47 8.79
C LEU A 199 -20.19 5.49 8.23
N PHE A 200 -19.40 6.46 8.65
CA PHE A 200 -18.00 6.61 8.19
C PHE A 200 -17.04 5.93 9.15
N VAL A 201 -16.16 5.08 8.63
CA VAL A 201 -15.23 4.26 9.40
C VAL A 201 -13.83 4.21 8.73
N PRO A 202 -12.74 3.94 9.47
CA PRO A 202 -12.63 3.94 10.93
C PRO A 202 -12.23 5.32 11.48
N ASP A 203 -11.94 6.31 10.63
CA ASP A 203 -11.40 7.62 11.02
C ASP A 203 -12.51 8.58 11.48
N ARG A 204 -12.63 8.73 12.81
CA ARG A 204 -13.61 9.63 13.41
C ARG A 204 -13.37 11.10 13.03
N LEU A 205 -12.11 11.55 13.01
CA LEU A 205 -11.80 12.95 12.71
C LEU A 205 -12.12 13.30 11.26
N MET A 206 -11.83 12.40 10.34
CA MET A 206 -12.26 12.56 8.95
C MET A 206 -13.79 12.56 8.84
N GLY A 207 -14.50 11.71 9.58
CA GLY A 207 -15.95 11.72 9.66
C GLY A 207 -16.51 13.07 10.14
N ASP A 208 -15.89 13.69 11.15
CA ASP A 208 -16.26 15.02 11.62
C ASP A 208 -16.00 16.10 10.56
N ASN A 209 -14.87 16.02 9.83
CA ASN A 209 -14.56 16.94 8.73
C ASN A 209 -15.55 16.80 7.57
N ILE A 210 -15.92 15.57 7.20
CA ILE A 210 -16.93 15.31 6.17
C ILE A 210 -18.26 15.98 6.55
N ARG A 211 -18.72 15.76 7.78
CA ARG A 211 -19.97 16.38 8.29
C ARG A 211 -19.92 17.90 8.22
N ASN A 212 -18.81 18.51 8.59
CA ASN A 212 -18.64 19.96 8.56
C ASN A 212 -18.65 20.50 7.13
N GLU A 213 -17.97 19.84 6.21
CA GLU A 213 -17.92 20.21 4.80
C GLU A 213 -19.30 20.09 4.13
N LEU A 214 -20.03 19.02 4.39
CA LEU A 214 -21.40 18.86 3.85
C LEU A 214 -22.34 19.98 4.34
N LYS A 215 -22.28 20.36 5.63
CA LYS A 215 -23.04 21.49 6.16
C LYS A 215 -22.66 22.82 5.48
N ARG A 216 -21.38 23.04 5.22
CA ARG A 216 -20.90 24.22 4.49
C ARG A 216 -21.48 24.25 3.08
N ARG A 217 -21.40 23.14 2.33
CA ARG A 217 -21.96 23.02 0.97
C ARG A 217 -23.49 23.19 0.92
N GLU A 218 -24.21 22.81 1.98
CA GLU A 218 -25.65 23.02 2.08
C GLU A 218 -25.99 24.50 2.32
N ALA A 219 -25.17 25.21 3.11
CA ALA A 219 -25.39 26.64 3.42
C ALA A 219 -25.06 27.57 2.23
N GLU A 220 -24.33 27.10 1.23
CA GLU A 220 -23.95 27.85 0.03
C GLU A 220 -24.94 27.65 -1.15
N LYS A 221 -25.94 26.79 -1.00
CA LYS A 221 -27.03 26.56 -1.99
C LYS A 221 -28.23 27.45 -1.73
#